data_1a105bda11fd52e0a28ce656ccac22d1
#
_entry.id   1a105bda11fd52e0a28ce656ccac22d1
#
_cell.length_a   1.000
_cell.length_b   1.000
_cell.length_c   1.000
_cell.angle_alpha   90.00
_cell.angle_beta   90.00
_cell.angle_gamma   90.00
#
_symmetry.space_group_name_H-M   'P 1'
#
loop_
_entity.id
_entity.type
_entity.pdbx_description
1 polymer ?
#
loop_
_entity_poly.entity_id
_entity_poly.type
_entity_poly.pdbx_seq_one_letter_code
_entity_poly.pdbx_strand_id
1 'polypeptide(L)'
;MAKMTIRDVDVKGKKCLVRCDFNVPMVDGVITDENRINGALPTIKYLVDNGAKVILCSHMGKPHNVFTEGFGLNKKEKKAVEALPESEQAAAKAEYIAKALKNDPKKFTLKPVADKLAEHFPGKVTFATDLVGEDAHKKVAALKDGEIVLLENTRFDAGEEKNSEELCRKLADFCDIYVNDAFGTAHRAHATTAGIVQYGFAPVAVSGFLIEKELKFLGNAVENP
;
A
#
# COMPACT_ATOMS: atom_id res chain seq x y z
N MET A 1 -22.82 -9.95 -13.30
CA MET A 1 -21.90 -9.20 -14.19
C MET A 1 -20.47 -9.65 -13.89
N ALA A 2 -19.72 -10.07 -14.91
CA ALA A 2 -18.29 -10.36 -14.75
C ALA A 2 -17.57 -9.08 -14.30
N LYS A 3 -16.71 -9.19 -13.28
CA LYS A 3 -15.90 -8.06 -12.81
C LYS A 3 -14.74 -7.86 -13.78
N MET A 4 -14.46 -6.61 -14.16
CA MET A 4 -13.34 -6.27 -15.03
C MET A 4 -12.00 -6.64 -14.37
N THR A 5 -11.10 -7.18 -15.16
CA THR A 5 -9.74 -7.53 -14.78
C THR A 5 -8.73 -6.70 -15.56
N ILE A 6 -7.46 -6.79 -15.21
CA ILE A 6 -6.39 -6.10 -15.96
C ILE A 6 -6.27 -6.55 -17.42
N ARG A 7 -6.88 -7.68 -17.82
CA ARG A 7 -6.92 -8.14 -19.23
C ARG A 7 -7.92 -7.37 -20.09
N ASP A 8 -8.91 -6.74 -19.45
CA ASP A 8 -10.04 -6.11 -20.13
C ASP A 8 -9.78 -4.63 -20.45
N VAL A 9 -8.56 -4.12 -20.13
CA VAL A 9 -8.18 -2.72 -20.30
C VAL A 9 -6.80 -2.58 -20.95
N ASP A 10 -6.64 -1.54 -21.78
CA ASP A 10 -5.32 -1.17 -22.32
C ASP A 10 -4.50 -0.43 -21.23
N VAL A 11 -3.42 -1.06 -20.80
CA VAL A 11 -2.54 -0.56 -19.75
C VAL A 11 -1.28 0.13 -20.28
N LYS A 12 -1.01 0.07 -21.60
CA LYS A 12 0.22 0.59 -22.20
C LYS A 12 0.35 2.11 -21.98
N GLY A 13 1.48 2.52 -21.40
CA GLY A 13 1.78 3.91 -21.08
C GLY A 13 0.91 4.51 -19.95
N LYS A 14 -0.02 3.74 -19.36
CA LYS A 14 -0.91 4.20 -18.29
C LYS A 14 -0.26 4.06 -16.93
N LYS A 15 -0.53 5.02 -16.05
CA LYS A 15 -0.22 4.94 -14.63
C LYS A 15 -1.19 3.97 -13.95
N CYS A 16 -0.71 2.77 -13.63
CA CYS A 16 -1.48 1.75 -12.94
C CYS A 16 -1.15 1.79 -11.45
N LEU A 17 -2.05 2.34 -10.64
CA LEU A 17 -1.95 2.30 -9.18
C LEU A 17 -2.46 0.95 -8.68
N VAL A 18 -1.55 0.10 -8.23
CA VAL A 18 -1.82 -1.29 -7.85
C VAL A 18 -1.78 -1.44 -6.34
N ARG A 19 -2.88 -1.80 -5.72
CA ARG A 19 -2.95 -2.15 -4.30
C ARG A 19 -2.59 -3.62 -4.10
N CYS A 20 -1.40 -3.88 -3.56
CA CYS A 20 -0.90 -5.21 -3.22
C CYS A 20 -0.98 -5.47 -1.70
N ASP A 21 -0.89 -6.73 -1.30
CA ASP A 21 -0.73 -7.11 0.11
C ASP A 21 0.70 -7.60 0.38
N PHE A 22 1.59 -6.66 0.68
CA PHE A 22 2.99 -6.91 1.04
C PHE A 22 3.25 -6.91 2.55
N ASN A 23 2.21 -7.13 3.36
CA ASN A 23 2.37 -7.26 4.80
C ASN A 23 3.02 -8.60 5.16
N VAL A 24 4.28 -8.76 4.76
CA VAL A 24 5.09 -9.97 4.96
C VAL A 24 5.68 -10.00 6.37
N PRO A 25 5.94 -11.19 6.94
CA PRO A 25 6.69 -11.31 8.17
C PRO A 25 8.16 -10.96 7.95
N MET A 26 8.71 -10.14 8.86
CA MET A 26 10.12 -9.74 8.86
C MET A 26 10.73 -9.90 10.25
N VAL A 27 11.99 -10.33 10.29
CA VAL A 27 12.83 -10.35 11.48
C VAL A 27 14.08 -9.53 11.18
N ASP A 28 14.35 -8.51 11.99
CA ASP A 28 15.50 -7.59 11.85
C ASP A 28 15.65 -7.01 10.42
N GLY A 29 14.52 -6.66 9.79
CA GLY A 29 14.48 -6.10 8.45
C GLY A 29 14.63 -7.12 7.31
N VAL A 30 14.74 -8.41 7.63
CA VAL A 30 14.83 -9.51 6.65
C VAL A 30 13.46 -10.16 6.50
N ILE A 31 12.98 -10.31 5.27
CA ILE A 31 11.74 -11.00 4.95
C ILE A 31 11.94 -12.50 5.18
N THR A 32 11.06 -13.11 5.98
CA THR A 32 11.12 -14.54 6.34
C THR A 32 10.13 -15.40 5.56
N ASP A 33 9.14 -14.80 4.91
CA ASP A 33 8.17 -15.47 4.05
C ASP A 33 7.78 -14.54 2.90
N GLU A 34 7.94 -15.00 1.66
CA GLU A 34 7.70 -14.25 0.43
C GLU A 34 6.36 -14.59 -0.25
N ASN A 35 5.52 -15.44 0.34
CA ASN A 35 4.29 -15.92 -0.30
C ASN A 35 3.38 -14.77 -0.81
N ARG A 36 3.29 -13.67 -0.07
CA ARG A 36 2.48 -12.51 -0.46
C ARG A 36 3.09 -11.74 -1.63
N ILE A 37 4.42 -11.64 -1.68
CA ILE A 37 5.12 -11.02 -2.82
C ILE A 37 4.89 -11.91 -4.05
N ASN A 38 5.16 -13.21 -3.93
CA ASN A 38 4.99 -14.17 -5.02
C ASN A 38 3.56 -14.20 -5.55
N GLY A 39 2.56 -14.03 -4.68
CA GLY A 39 1.15 -13.93 -5.07
C GLY A 39 0.83 -12.73 -5.95
N ALA A 40 1.53 -11.60 -5.78
CA ALA A 40 1.33 -10.39 -6.58
C ALA A 40 2.15 -10.38 -7.88
N LEU A 41 3.22 -11.19 -7.99
CA LEU A 41 4.10 -11.19 -9.16
C LEU A 41 3.38 -11.39 -10.50
N PRO A 42 2.37 -12.28 -10.65
CA PRO A 42 1.66 -12.46 -11.92
C PRO A 42 1.00 -11.17 -12.41
N THR A 43 0.35 -10.41 -11.52
CA THR A 43 -0.27 -9.12 -11.84
C THR A 43 0.78 -8.08 -12.22
N ILE A 44 1.83 -7.95 -11.43
CA ILE A 44 2.92 -6.98 -11.66
C ILE A 44 3.62 -7.30 -12.98
N LYS A 45 3.95 -8.57 -13.22
CA LYS A 45 4.60 -9.01 -14.45
C LYS A 45 3.76 -8.71 -15.68
N TYR A 46 2.47 -9.00 -15.64
CA TYR A 46 1.55 -8.68 -16.75
C TYR A 46 1.56 -7.19 -17.06
N LEU A 47 1.46 -6.32 -16.06
CA LEU A 47 1.48 -4.88 -16.24
C LEU A 47 2.80 -4.38 -16.84
N VAL A 48 3.94 -4.87 -16.31
CA VAL A 48 5.28 -4.55 -16.81
C VAL A 48 5.48 -4.99 -18.26
N ASP A 49 5.10 -6.23 -18.57
CA ASP A 49 5.28 -6.83 -19.91
C ASP A 49 4.38 -6.13 -20.96
N ASN A 50 3.25 -5.55 -20.52
CA ASN A 50 2.34 -4.78 -21.39
C ASN A 50 2.63 -3.27 -21.37
N GLY A 51 3.77 -2.84 -20.83
CA GLY A 51 4.23 -1.45 -20.91
C GLY A 51 3.45 -0.48 -20.04
N ALA A 52 2.87 -0.93 -18.92
CA ALA A 52 2.27 -0.03 -17.93
C ALA A 52 3.37 0.71 -17.14
N LYS A 53 3.05 1.89 -16.62
CA LYS A 53 3.80 2.57 -15.56
C LYS A 53 3.24 2.09 -14.23
N VAL A 54 3.97 1.21 -13.53
CA VAL A 54 3.43 0.47 -12.39
C VAL A 54 3.74 1.20 -11.09
N ILE A 55 2.70 1.64 -10.37
CA ILE A 55 2.82 2.28 -9.06
C ILE A 55 2.21 1.33 -8.03
N LEU A 56 3.05 0.74 -7.18
CA LEU A 56 2.63 -0.21 -6.15
C LEU A 56 2.41 0.51 -4.83
N CYS A 57 1.30 0.18 -4.15
CA CYS A 57 1.05 0.62 -2.79
C CYS A 57 0.64 -0.56 -1.90
N SER A 58 1.09 -0.57 -0.66
CA SER A 58 0.76 -1.59 0.33
C SER A 58 0.90 -1.06 1.74
N HIS A 59 0.38 -1.81 2.71
CA HIS A 59 0.65 -1.57 4.11
C HIS A 59 1.65 -2.59 4.68
N MET A 60 2.34 -2.21 5.75
CA MET A 60 3.19 -3.08 6.54
C MET A 60 2.91 -2.89 8.03
N GLY A 61 2.49 -3.95 8.71
CA GLY A 61 2.26 -3.95 10.15
C GLY A 61 1.19 -2.97 10.63
N LYS A 62 1.40 -2.44 11.85
CA LYS A 62 0.54 -1.43 12.49
C LYS A 62 1.42 -0.31 13.08
N PRO A 63 2.03 0.54 12.24
CA PRO A 63 2.83 1.67 12.69
C PRO A 63 1.97 2.78 13.25
N HIS A 64 2.63 3.79 13.85
CA HIS A 64 2.04 5.10 14.00
C HIS A 64 1.97 5.81 12.64
N ASN A 65 1.09 6.80 12.55
CA ASN A 65 0.89 7.56 11.30
C ASN A 65 1.95 8.68 11.17
N VAL A 66 3.22 8.30 11.11
CA VAL A 66 4.38 9.21 11.21
C VAL A 66 4.51 10.23 10.08
N PHE A 67 3.75 10.09 9.00
CA PHE A 67 3.65 11.10 7.93
C PHE A 67 2.54 12.14 8.18
N THR A 68 1.75 11.95 9.23
CA THR A 68 0.68 12.90 9.59
C THR A 68 1.15 13.78 10.73
N GLU A 69 1.12 15.10 10.54
CA GLU A 69 1.44 16.04 11.60
C GLU A 69 0.52 15.85 12.81
N GLY A 70 1.09 15.88 14.01
CA GLY A 70 0.32 15.71 15.25
C GLY A 70 -0.31 14.33 15.43
N PHE A 71 0.23 13.28 14.79
CA PHE A 71 -0.27 11.93 14.97
C PHE A 71 -0.33 11.52 16.45
N GLY A 72 -1.29 10.65 16.77
CA GLY A 72 -1.56 10.25 18.15
C GLY A 72 -0.89 8.95 18.55
N LEU A 73 -0.93 8.70 19.86
CA LEU A 73 -0.52 7.43 20.45
C LEU A 73 -1.48 6.30 20.05
N ASN A 74 -0.97 5.07 20.01
CA ASN A 74 -1.82 3.90 19.88
C ASN A 74 -2.63 3.62 21.17
N LYS A 75 -3.59 2.71 21.11
CA LYS A 75 -4.51 2.44 22.24
C LYS A 75 -3.79 1.98 23.52
N LYS A 76 -2.69 1.21 23.40
CA LYS A 76 -1.91 0.71 24.54
C LYS A 76 -1.13 1.84 25.21
N GLU A 77 -0.49 2.67 24.40
CA GLU A 77 0.28 3.83 24.86
C GLU A 77 -0.61 4.89 25.51
N LYS A 78 -1.78 5.18 24.93
CA LYS A 78 -2.79 6.07 25.54
C LYS A 78 -3.14 5.61 26.95
N LYS A 79 -3.46 4.33 27.15
CA LYS A 79 -3.75 3.77 28.45
C LYS A 79 -2.57 3.87 29.41
N ALA A 80 -1.35 3.66 28.91
CA ALA A 80 -0.14 3.76 29.73
C ALA A 80 0.10 5.21 30.19
N VAL A 81 -0.10 6.19 29.31
CA VAL A 81 0.03 7.62 29.66
C VAL A 81 -1.09 8.04 30.62
N GLU A 82 -2.33 7.66 30.39
CA GLU A 82 -3.49 7.97 31.25
C GLU A 82 -3.35 7.41 32.69
N ALA A 83 -2.55 6.35 32.85
CA ALA A 83 -2.27 5.76 34.17
C ALA A 83 -1.20 6.52 34.99
N LEU A 84 -0.50 7.50 34.38
CA LEU A 84 0.52 8.33 35.04
C LEU A 84 -0.13 9.55 35.72
N PRO A 85 0.56 10.14 36.73
CA PRO A 85 0.17 11.44 37.25
C PRO A 85 0.07 12.50 36.14
N GLU A 86 -0.88 13.41 36.23
CA GLU A 86 -1.15 14.44 35.19
C GLU A 86 0.11 15.24 34.81
N SER A 87 0.96 15.55 35.81
CA SER A 87 2.23 16.26 35.61
C SER A 87 3.24 15.52 34.75
N GLU A 88 3.12 14.19 34.60
CA GLU A 88 4.05 13.35 33.85
C GLU A 88 3.50 12.97 32.46
N GLN A 89 2.19 13.10 32.23
CA GLN A 89 1.55 12.64 30.99
C GLN A 89 2.09 13.32 29.73
N ALA A 90 2.34 14.64 29.79
CA ALA A 90 2.84 15.38 28.64
C ALA A 90 4.25 14.91 28.22
N ALA A 91 5.14 14.68 29.20
CA ALA A 91 6.49 14.19 28.95
C ALA A 91 6.47 12.76 28.38
N ALA A 92 5.68 11.86 28.99
CA ALA A 92 5.53 10.48 28.52
C ALA A 92 4.95 10.42 27.09
N LYS A 93 3.95 11.24 26.77
CA LYS A 93 3.39 11.35 25.40
C LYS A 93 4.48 11.79 24.41
N ALA A 94 5.28 12.80 24.74
CA ALA A 94 6.37 13.29 23.89
C ALA A 94 7.43 12.20 23.64
N GLU A 95 7.77 11.41 24.67
CA GLU A 95 8.70 10.29 24.56
C GLU A 95 8.18 9.21 23.59
N TYR A 96 6.91 8.80 23.72
CA TYR A 96 6.31 7.83 22.78
C TYR A 96 6.31 8.34 21.35
N ILE A 97 5.97 9.61 21.11
CA ILE A 97 6.00 10.22 19.77
C ILE A 97 7.43 10.23 19.21
N ALA A 98 8.42 10.64 20.00
CA ALA A 98 9.83 10.64 19.57
C ALA A 98 10.31 9.22 19.22
N LYS A 99 9.92 8.24 20.03
CA LYS A 99 10.24 6.82 19.81
C LYS A 99 9.58 6.29 18.52
N ALA A 100 8.32 6.65 18.26
CA ALA A 100 7.61 6.28 17.03
C ALA A 100 8.30 6.88 15.80
N LEU A 101 8.60 8.17 15.79
CA LEU A 101 9.32 8.85 14.70
C LEU A 101 10.68 8.21 14.39
N LYS A 102 11.39 7.74 15.41
CA LYS A 102 12.72 7.11 15.25
C LYS A 102 12.65 5.68 14.74
N ASN A 103 11.67 4.89 15.23
CA ASN A 103 11.68 3.43 15.07
C ASN A 103 10.72 2.94 14.00
N ASP A 104 9.53 3.53 13.86
CA ASP A 104 8.51 3.02 12.94
C ASP A 104 8.95 3.08 11.47
N PRO A 105 9.61 4.17 10.98
CA PRO A 105 10.14 4.19 9.63
C PRO A 105 11.17 3.11 9.33
N LYS A 106 11.88 2.62 10.35
CA LYS A 106 12.85 1.53 10.20
C LYS A 106 12.18 0.15 10.24
N LYS A 107 11.19 0.00 11.13
CA LYS A 107 10.56 -1.29 11.41
C LYS A 107 9.48 -1.65 10.39
N PHE A 108 8.77 -0.65 9.88
CA PHE A 108 7.58 -0.85 9.04
C PHE A 108 7.74 -0.30 7.62
N THR A 109 8.97 0.06 7.21
CA THR A 109 9.24 0.45 5.82
C THR A 109 8.99 -0.70 4.84
N LEU A 110 8.55 -0.35 3.63
CA LEU A 110 8.45 -1.28 2.51
C LEU A 110 9.76 -1.41 1.69
N LYS A 111 10.85 -0.76 2.12
CA LYS A 111 12.15 -0.84 1.43
C LYS A 111 12.64 -2.28 1.21
N PRO A 112 12.57 -3.21 2.21
CA PRO A 112 12.96 -4.61 1.98
C PRO A 112 12.10 -5.31 0.91
N VAL A 113 10.82 -4.94 0.80
CA VAL A 113 9.94 -5.46 -0.28
C VAL A 113 10.37 -4.91 -1.64
N ALA A 114 10.75 -3.63 -1.72
CA ALA A 114 11.28 -3.05 -2.97
C ALA A 114 12.56 -3.75 -3.41
N ASP A 115 13.46 -4.06 -2.47
CA ASP A 115 14.70 -4.79 -2.77
C ASP A 115 14.41 -6.20 -3.28
N LYS A 116 13.43 -6.89 -2.68
CA LYS A 116 13.00 -8.21 -3.14
C LYS A 116 12.34 -8.15 -4.52
N LEU A 117 11.50 -7.15 -4.79
CA LEU A 117 10.93 -6.93 -6.13
C LEU A 117 12.01 -6.65 -7.17
N ALA A 118 13.10 -5.97 -6.81
CA ALA A 118 14.21 -5.70 -7.72
C ALA A 118 14.96 -6.97 -8.15
N GLU A 119 14.93 -8.06 -7.35
CA GLU A 119 15.44 -9.36 -7.75
C GLU A 119 14.60 -9.98 -8.88
N HIS A 120 13.27 -9.79 -8.86
CA HIS A 120 12.35 -10.28 -9.88
C HIS A 120 12.28 -9.37 -11.12
N PHE A 121 12.56 -8.07 -10.98
CA PHE A 121 12.51 -7.05 -12.03
C PHE A 121 13.80 -6.23 -12.07
N PRO A 122 14.94 -6.82 -12.46
CA PRO A 122 16.24 -6.15 -12.42
C PRO A 122 16.25 -4.83 -13.19
N GLY A 123 16.72 -3.75 -12.55
CA GLY A 123 16.84 -2.43 -13.15
C GLY A 123 15.52 -1.68 -13.39
N LYS A 124 14.38 -2.25 -12.99
CA LYS A 124 13.05 -1.66 -13.23
C LYS A 124 12.36 -1.11 -11.98
N VAL A 125 12.86 -1.40 -10.78
CA VAL A 125 12.19 -1.05 -9.51
C VAL A 125 12.85 0.14 -8.86
N THR A 126 12.05 1.14 -8.50
CA THR A 126 12.44 2.25 -7.63
C THR A 126 11.56 2.26 -6.38
N PHE A 127 12.08 2.82 -5.27
CA PHE A 127 11.36 2.93 -4.02
C PHE A 127 11.18 4.41 -3.66
N ALA A 128 9.94 4.84 -3.41
CA ALA A 128 9.63 6.17 -2.91
C ALA A 128 9.65 6.16 -1.37
N THR A 129 10.30 7.16 -0.77
CA THR A 129 10.47 7.28 0.69
C THR A 129 9.27 7.94 1.37
N ASP A 130 8.28 8.32 0.59
CA ASP A 130 6.98 8.85 1.05
C ASP A 130 5.83 8.21 0.28
N LEU A 131 4.60 8.58 0.64
CA LEU A 131 3.38 8.02 0.03
C LEU A 131 2.83 8.92 -1.09
N VAL A 132 2.72 10.20 -0.84
CA VAL A 132 2.16 11.23 -1.75
C VAL A 132 2.93 12.54 -1.64
N GLY A 133 4.18 12.48 -1.21
CA GLY A 133 5.07 13.61 -1.04
C GLY A 133 5.92 13.88 -2.29
N GLU A 134 6.94 14.70 -2.11
CA GLU A 134 7.82 15.15 -3.20
C GLU A 134 8.57 13.99 -3.87
N ASP A 135 9.07 13.02 -3.10
CA ASP A 135 9.84 11.90 -3.62
C ASP A 135 8.98 10.96 -4.47
N ALA A 136 7.75 10.65 -4.00
CA ALA A 136 6.78 9.86 -4.78
C ALA A 136 6.42 10.56 -6.10
N HIS A 137 6.06 11.85 -6.06
CA HIS A 137 5.74 12.61 -7.28
C HIS A 137 6.91 12.63 -8.26
N LYS A 138 8.13 12.88 -7.79
CA LYS A 138 9.34 12.89 -8.63
C LYS A 138 9.58 11.55 -9.30
N LYS A 139 9.46 10.44 -8.55
CA LYS A 139 9.70 9.09 -9.06
C LYS A 139 8.59 8.63 -10.01
N VAL A 140 7.33 8.92 -9.70
CA VAL A 140 6.21 8.62 -10.60
C VAL A 140 6.30 9.42 -11.90
N ALA A 141 6.70 10.70 -11.84
CA ALA A 141 6.88 11.51 -13.05
C ALA A 141 8.02 11.01 -13.94
N ALA A 142 9.08 10.44 -13.35
CA ALA A 142 10.22 9.89 -14.07
C ALA A 142 9.99 8.46 -14.61
N LEU A 143 8.89 7.80 -14.22
CA LEU A 143 8.59 6.40 -14.52
C LEU A 143 8.39 6.18 -16.02
N LYS A 144 9.10 5.22 -16.59
CA LYS A 144 8.95 4.81 -17.98
C LYS A 144 8.03 3.60 -18.11
N ASP A 145 7.60 3.33 -19.31
CA ASP A 145 6.78 2.16 -19.62
C ASP A 145 7.51 0.87 -19.23
N GLY A 146 6.82 0.00 -18.47
CA GLY A 146 7.38 -1.24 -17.96
C GLY A 146 8.28 -1.08 -16.73
N GLU A 147 8.36 0.11 -16.13
CA GLU A 147 9.05 0.33 -14.85
C GLU A 147 8.07 0.34 -13.67
N ILE A 148 8.62 0.19 -12.46
CA ILE A 148 7.89 0.05 -11.21
C ILE A 148 8.39 1.09 -10.21
N VAL A 149 7.46 1.75 -9.51
CA VAL A 149 7.73 2.43 -8.25
C VAL A 149 6.91 1.80 -7.12
N LEU A 150 7.54 1.44 -6.02
CA LEU A 150 6.85 1.08 -4.78
C LEU A 150 6.83 2.31 -3.86
N LEU A 151 5.63 2.73 -3.48
CA LEU A 151 5.42 3.79 -2.50
C LEU A 151 5.72 3.29 -1.09
N GLU A 152 6.01 4.19 -0.16
CA GLU A 152 6.19 3.83 1.24
C GLU A 152 4.87 3.37 1.87
N ASN A 153 4.95 2.79 3.05
CA ASN A 153 3.85 2.18 3.80
C ASN A 153 2.65 3.13 3.92
N THR A 154 1.51 2.73 3.35
CA THR A 154 0.28 3.54 3.33
C THR A 154 -0.19 3.91 4.73
N ARG A 155 0.09 3.08 5.75
CA ARG A 155 -0.30 3.33 7.14
C ARG A 155 0.54 4.36 7.88
N PHE A 156 1.59 4.87 7.27
CA PHE A 156 2.26 6.05 7.81
C PHE A 156 1.42 7.32 7.69
N ASP A 157 0.40 7.32 6.82
CA ASP A 157 -0.60 8.39 6.73
C ASP A 157 -1.90 7.98 7.45
N ALA A 158 -2.39 8.84 8.34
CA ALA A 158 -3.64 8.62 9.08
C ALA A 158 -4.87 8.54 8.16
N GLY A 159 -4.79 9.12 6.98
CA GLY A 159 -5.87 9.11 5.99
C GLY A 159 -6.14 7.72 5.43
N GLU A 160 -5.16 6.81 5.45
CA GLU A 160 -5.35 5.46 4.93
C GLU A 160 -6.46 4.71 5.67
N GLU A 161 -6.32 4.53 6.99
CA GLU A 161 -7.29 3.78 7.78
C GLU A 161 -8.61 4.55 8.01
N LYS A 162 -8.59 5.87 7.87
CA LYS A 162 -9.78 6.73 7.96
C LYS A 162 -10.55 6.84 6.65
N ASN A 163 -10.08 6.21 5.58
CA ASN A 163 -10.65 6.35 4.25
C ASN A 163 -10.78 7.82 3.82
N SER A 164 -9.71 8.61 4.04
CA SER A 164 -9.71 10.05 3.80
C SER A 164 -9.85 10.39 2.32
N GLU A 165 -10.83 11.23 1.99
CA GLU A 165 -11.00 11.77 0.63
C GLU A 165 -9.76 12.55 0.18
N GLU A 166 -9.14 13.32 1.09
CA GLU A 166 -7.93 14.10 0.79
C GLU A 166 -6.78 13.21 0.34
N LEU A 167 -6.52 12.09 1.06
CA LEU A 167 -5.49 11.13 0.66
C LEU A 167 -5.82 10.47 -0.68
N CYS A 168 -7.09 10.09 -0.89
CA CYS A 168 -7.53 9.52 -2.16
C CYS A 168 -7.32 10.48 -3.33
N ARG A 169 -7.59 11.77 -3.12
CA ARG A 169 -7.37 12.83 -4.13
C ARG A 169 -5.89 12.97 -4.50
N LYS A 170 -4.99 12.94 -3.51
CA LYS A 170 -3.53 12.96 -3.76
C LYS A 170 -3.04 11.71 -4.50
N LEU A 171 -3.59 10.54 -4.17
CA LEU A 171 -3.28 9.28 -4.87
C LEU A 171 -3.80 9.26 -6.32
N ALA A 172 -4.84 10.03 -6.63
CA ALA A 172 -5.41 10.13 -7.98
C ALA A 172 -4.39 10.65 -9.01
N ASP A 173 -3.41 11.46 -8.60
CA ASP A 173 -2.33 11.95 -9.47
C ASP A 173 -1.46 10.80 -10.03
N PHE A 174 -1.49 9.64 -9.37
CA PHE A 174 -0.76 8.43 -9.73
C PHE A 174 -1.64 7.37 -10.42
N CYS A 175 -2.88 7.71 -10.81
CA CYS A 175 -3.89 6.72 -11.15
C CYS A 175 -4.65 7.05 -12.45
N ASP A 176 -4.23 6.47 -13.57
CA ASP A 176 -5.08 6.36 -14.76
C ASP A 176 -5.97 5.11 -14.65
N ILE A 177 -5.41 4.01 -14.09
CA ILE A 177 -6.10 2.75 -13.82
C ILE A 177 -5.79 2.31 -12.40
N TYR A 178 -6.83 2.08 -11.60
CA TYR A 178 -6.69 1.46 -10.28
C TYR A 178 -6.82 -0.06 -10.40
N VAL A 179 -5.87 -0.77 -9.81
CA VAL A 179 -5.86 -2.24 -9.77
C VAL A 179 -5.90 -2.70 -8.31
N ASN A 180 -6.97 -3.40 -7.92
CA ASN A 180 -7.00 -4.06 -6.62
C ASN A 180 -6.49 -5.50 -6.77
N ASP A 181 -5.38 -5.80 -6.08
CA ASP A 181 -4.78 -7.14 -6.03
C ASP A 181 -4.47 -7.57 -4.58
N ALA A 182 -5.22 -7.03 -3.62
CA ALA A 182 -5.05 -7.26 -2.19
C ALA A 182 -6.29 -7.91 -1.57
N PHE A 183 -6.54 -9.19 -1.86
CA PHE A 183 -7.72 -9.92 -1.38
C PHE A 183 -7.85 -9.88 0.15
N GLY A 184 -6.77 -10.13 0.89
CA GLY A 184 -6.76 -10.15 2.35
C GLY A 184 -7.18 -8.83 3.02
N THR A 185 -7.18 -7.72 2.31
CA THR A 185 -7.59 -6.39 2.81
C THR A 185 -8.82 -5.83 2.12
N ALA A 186 -9.40 -6.53 1.14
CA ALA A 186 -10.54 -6.05 0.35
C ALA A 186 -11.81 -5.78 1.18
N HIS A 187 -11.93 -6.40 2.36
CA HIS A 187 -13.03 -6.19 3.32
C HIS A 187 -12.93 -4.87 4.11
N ARG A 188 -11.83 -4.12 3.98
CA ARG A 188 -11.59 -2.88 4.73
C ARG A 188 -11.84 -1.67 3.83
N ALA A 189 -12.64 -0.72 4.33
CA ALA A 189 -12.85 0.57 3.67
C ALA A 189 -11.70 1.52 4.00
N HIS A 190 -10.51 1.28 3.43
CA HIS A 190 -9.35 2.17 3.54
C HIS A 190 -9.18 2.99 2.25
N ALA A 191 -8.42 4.08 2.30
CA ALA A 191 -8.21 4.96 1.14
C ALA A 191 -7.69 4.18 -0.08
N THR A 192 -6.66 3.35 0.08
CA THR A 192 -6.05 2.59 -1.02
C THR A 192 -6.78 1.29 -1.38
N THR A 193 -7.76 0.82 -0.59
CA THR A 193 -8.54 -0.39 -0.92
C THR A 193 -9.91 -0.08 -1.51
N ALA A 194 -10.59 0.96 -1.02
CA ALA A 194 -11.95 1.30 -1.41
C ALA A 194 -12.10 2.79 -1.76
N GLY A 195 -11.49 3.69 -0.97
CA GLY A 195 -11.76 5.12 -1.04
C GLY A 195 -11.53 5.73 -2.41
N ILE A 196 -10.39 5.43 -3.06
CA ILE A 196 -10.06 5.99 -4.38
C ILE A 196 -11.15 5.68 -5.43
N VAL A 197 -11.82 4.54 -5.32
CA VAL A 197 -12.95 4.16 -6.18
C VAL A 197 -14.26 4.77 -5.70
N GLN A 198 -14.52 4.72 -4.38
CA GLN A 198 -15.75 5.26 -3.78
C GLN A 198 -15.92 6.76 -4.02
N TYR A 199 -14.83 7.51 -3.96
CA TYR A 199 -14.84 8.97 -4.22
C TYR A 199 -14.75 9.33 -5.71
N GLY A 200 -14.71 8.32 -6.61
CA GLY A 200 -14.69 8.56 -8.05
C GLY A 200 -13.35 9.08 -8.60
N PHE A 201 -12.26 8.90 -7.85
CA PHE A 201 -10.93 9.36 -8.26
C PHE A 201 -10.19 8.37 -9.16
N ALA A 202 -10.65 7.13 -9.27
CA ALA A 202 -10.12 6.16 -10.22
C ALA A 202 -10.95 6.19 -11.51
N PRO A 203 -10.41 6.68 -12.65
CA PRO A 203 -11.14 6.71 -13.93
C PRO A 203 -11.57 5.32 -14.38
N VAL A 204 -10.71 4.32 -14.14
CA VAL A 204 -10.94 2.90 -14.41
C VAL A 204 -10.50 2.10 -13.20
N ALA A 205 -11.32 1.15 -12.74
CA ALA A 205 -11.01 0.27 -11.62
C ALA A 205 -11.20 -1.19 -12.02
N VAL A 206 -10.17 -2.00 -11.83
CA VAL A 206 -10.14 -3.41 -12.22
C VAL A 206 -9.53 -4.28 -11.12
N SER A 207 -9.72 -5.60 -11.20
CA SER A 207 -9.06 -6.57 -10.34
C SER A 207 -7.76 -7.09 -10.96
N GLY A 208 -6.76 -7.35 -10.11
CA GLY A 208 -5.58 -8.12 -10.46
C GLY A 208 -5.85 -9.63 -10.43
N PHE A 209 -4.85 -10.41 -10.81
CA PHE A 209 -4.99 -11.88 -10.96
C PHE A 209 -5.16 -12.61 -9.64
N LEU A 210 -4.60 -12.08 -8.54
CA LEU A 210 -4.79 -12.68 -7.22
C LEU A 210 -6.27 -12.61 -6.81
N ILE A 211 -6.91 -11.46 -6.96
CA ILE A 211 -8.34 -11.30 -6.68
C ILE A 211 -9.18 -12.14 -7.64
N GLU A 212 -8.84 -12.17 -8.94
CA GLU A 212 -9.54 -13.00 -9.91
C GLU A 212 -9.51 -14.49 -9.50
N LYS A 213 -8.35 -14.99 -9.10
CA LYS A 213 -8.17 -16.36 -8.63
C LYS A 213 -9.04 -16.66 -7.39
N GLU A 214 -8.98 -15.80 -6.38
CA GLU A 214 -9.74 -15.97 -5.14
C GLU A 214 -11.25 -15.92 -5.38
N LEU A 215 -11.73 -15.01 -6.24
CA LEU A 215 -13.14 -14.94 -6.60
C LEU A 215 -13.63 -16.20 -7.33
N LYS A 216 -12.80 -16.81 -8.17
CA LYS A 216 -13.12 -18.09 -8.83
C LYS A 216 -13.23 -19.23 -7.84
N PHE A 217 -12.30 -19.30 -6.86
CA PHE A 217 -12.33 -20.32 -5.82
C PHE A 217 -13.57 -20.18 -4.91
N LEU A 218 -13.87 -18.96 -4.48
CA LEU A 218 -15.06 -18.70 -3.65
C LEU A 218 -16.37 -18.95 -4.40
N GLY A 219 -16.46 -18.53 -5.67
CA GLY A 219 -17.63 -18.80 -6.52
C GLY A 219 -17.89 -20.30 -6.65
N ASN A 220 -16.85 -21.07 -6.97
CA ASN A 220 -16.98 -22.53 -7.10
C ASN A 220 -17.37 -23.20 -5.77
N ALA A 221 -16.83 -22.73 -4.63
CA ALA A 221 -17.19 -23.29 -3.31
C ALA A 221 -18.62 -22.97 -2.88
N VAL A 222 -19.21 -21.88 -3.39
CA VAL A 222 -20.63 -21.52 -3.12
C VAL A 222 -21.58 -22.29 -4.05
N GLU A 223 -21.18 -22.50 -5.30
CA GLU A 223 -22.02 -23.21 -6.31
C GLU A 223 -21.96 -24.73 -6.16
N ASN A 224 -20.85 -25.26 -5.60
CA ASN A 224 -20.64 -26.70 -5.36
C ASN A 224 -20.13 -26.93 -3.93
N PRO A 225 -20.99 -26.80 -2.89
CA PRO A 225 -20.62 -26.92 -1.48
C PRO A 225 -20.22 -28.36 -1.05
#